data_b8084fd2be0f01bdda65dcd2a1ec6b7e
#
_entry.id   b8084fd2be0f01bdda65dcd2a1ec6b7e
#
_cell.length_a   1.000
_cell.length_b   1.000
_cell.length_c   1.000
_cell.angle_alpha   90.00
_cell.angle_beta   90.00
_cell.angle_gamma   90.00
#
_symmetry.space_group_name_H-M   'P 1'
#
loop_
_entity.id
_entity.type
_entity.pdbx_description
1 polymer ?
#
loop_
_entity_poly.entity_id
_entity_poly.type
_entity_poly.pdbx_seq_one_letter_code
_entity_poly.pdbx_strand_id
1 'polypeptide(L)'
;MVATGRLQPGERLPTVRQLAESLSISSGTVVKAYRQLEQDGVVQSRRGGGTAVVGRASDPRLLTIRQTRLSNMMSNGILEALSQGYSLEEIEAAFSIHLDRWREEQKDSVLAAKALSKRKGTNKDLVIVASHDLALNMLVSRLRQKNPDVKINVTYAGSLGGLIALQEGRADLAGIHLLDAETGEYNYPYIKHLLPGREMAIVHLAYRIQGLMFAAGNPKRIKSLEDLRRPDITFINRQKGSGTRILLDQGLRQLGIAPSHVKGYAREVDTHLAIARSIAEGRADVGLGIEAAARACHIDFLPLYRERYDLVIPIENHRNKKLAPLLKVIASKDFRKAVTEAGGYDTSQTGTTAFVGGTD
;
A
#
# COMPACT_ATOMS: atom_id res chain seq x y z
N MET A 1 11.35 -1.58 15.06
CA MET A 1 10.02 -0.93 15.23
C MET A 1 10.13 0.41 15.95
N VAL A 2 10.73 0.51 17.15
CA VAL A 2 10.92 1.80 17.85
C VAL A 2 11.80 2.77 17.04
N ALA A 3 12.95 2.31 16.55
CA ALA A 3 13.88 3.12 15.74
C ALA A 3 13.28 3.62 14.40
N THR A 4 12.24 2.98 13.92
CA THR A 4 11.51 3.36 12.69
C THR A 4 10.20 4.10 12.98
N GLY A 5 9.90 4.40 14.25
CA GLY A 5 8.67 5.05 14.68
C GLY A 5 7.39 4.20 14.57
N ARG A 6 7.53 2.89 14.29
CA ARG A 6 6.39 1.95 14.26
C ARG A 6 5.80 1.68 15.64
N LEU A 7 6.60 1.79 16.68
CA LEU A 7 6.18 1.75 18.08
C LEU A 7 6.50 3.10 18.71
N GLN A 8 5.53 3.70 19.34
CA GLN A 8 5.65 5.03 19.95
C GLN A 8 6.04 4.93 21.43
N PRO A 9 6.70 5.96 22.00
CA PRO A 9 6.91 6.04 23.44
C PRO A 9 5.56 5.92 24.18
N GLY A 10 5.52 5.07 25.22
CA GLY A 10 4.32 4.74 25.99
C GLY A 10 3.54 3.53 25.47
N GLU A 11 3.76 3.09 24.23
CA GLU A 11 3.07 1.95 23.65
C GLU A 11 3.50 0.64 24.35
N ARG A 12 2.53 -0.20 24.72
CA ARG A 12 2.80 -1.47 25.41
C ARG A 12 3.17 -2.56 24.42
N LEU A 13 4.22 -3.28 24.74
CA LEU A 13 4.57 -4.49 24.01
C LEU A 13 3.67 -5.67 24.44
N PRO A 14 3.48 -6.67 23.57
CA PRO A 14 2.84 -7.94 23.95
C PRO A 14 3.52 -8.54 25.17
N THR A 15 2.78 -9.29 25.98
CA THR A 15 3.40 -10.05 27.06
C THR A 15 4.37 -11.10 26.51
N VAL A 16 5.35 -11.50 27.31
CA VAL A 16 6.30 -12.56 26.94
C VAL A 16 5.58 -13.80 26.41
N ARG A 17 4.48 -14.19 27.05
CA ARG A 17 3.69 -15.36 26.63
C ARG A 17 3.02 -15.13 25.26
N GLN A 18 2.34 -14.00 25.08
CA GLN A 18 1.69 -13.67 23.81
C GLN A 18 2.68 -13.60 22.65
N LEU A 19 3.86 -12.99 22.87
CA LEU A 19 4.87 -12.89 21.83
C LEU A 19 5.50 -14.25 21.51
N ALA A 20 5.77 -15.07 22.53
CA ALA A 20 6.29 -16.42 22.36
C ALA A 20 5.32 -17.31 21.54
N GLU A 21 4.03 -17.23 21.86
CA GLU A 21 2.96 -17.94 21.13
C GLU A 21 2.86 -17.46 19.69
N SER A 22 2.83 -16.13 19.45
CA SER A 22 2.68 -15.55 18.11
C SER A 22 3.85 -15.84 17.18
N LEU A 23 5.07 -15.97 17.73
CA LEU A 23 6.28 -16.24 16.96
C LEU A 23 6.70 -17.73 16.99
N SER A 24 5.97 -18.59 17.69
CA SER A 24 6.27 -20.01 17.86
C SER A 24 7.69 -20.26 18.41
N ILE A 25 8.13 -19.42 19.39
CA ILE A 25 9.45 -19.51 20.05
C ILE A 25 9.32 -19.68 21.55
N SER A 26 10.43 -20.03 22.22
CA SER A 26 10.42 -20.21 23.68
C SER A 26 10.22 -18.87 24.41
N SER A 27 9.48 -18.89 25.52
CA SER A 27 9.34 -17.73 26.41
C SER A 27 10.69 -17.23 26.92
N GLY A 28 11.67 -18.12 27.12
CA GLY A 28 13.03 -17.75 27.51
C GLY A 28 13.75 -16.89 26.48
N THR A 29 13.51 -17.15 25.19
CA THR A 29 14.05 -16.33 24.10
C THR A 29 13.47 -14.92 24.13
N VAL A 30 12.15 -14.80 24.34
CA VAL A 30 11.47 -13.50 24.44
C VAL A 30 11.95 -12.72 25.67
N VAL A 31 12.13 -13.39 26.83
CA VAL A 31 12.66 -12.76 28.05
C VAL A 31 14.06 -12.19 27.80
N LYS A 32 14.95 -12.94 27.15
CA LYS A 32 16.29 -12.45 26.82
C LYS A 32 16.23 -11.22 25.90
N ALA A 33 15.37 -11.26 24.87
CA ALA A 33 15.18 -10.14 23.96
C ALA A 33 14.64 -8.89 24.67
N TYR A 34 13.64 -9.03 25.55
CA TYR A 34 13.09 -7.91 26.31
C TYR A 34 14.10 -7.32 27.29
N ARG A 35 14.90 -8.16 27.97
CA ARG A 35 16.00 -7.68 28.82
C ARG A 35 17.04 -6.89 28.04
N GLN A 36 17.41 -7.37 26.85
CA GLN A 36 18.34 -6.64 25.99
C GLN A 36 17.77 -5.27 25.58
N LEU A 37 16.52 -5.22 25.15
CA LEU A 37 15.84 -3.95 24.80
C LEU A 37 15.73 -3.00 26.01
N GLU A 38 15.61 -3.52 27.21
CA GLU A 38 15.58 -2.73 28.44
C GLU A 38 16.97 -2.19 28.82
N GLN A 39 18.02 -3.00 28.65
CA GLN A 39 19.41 -2.56 28.79
C GLN A 39 19.78 -1.48 27.77
N ASP A 40 19.26 -1.61 26.54
CA ASP A 40 19.45 -0.62 25.47
C ASP A 40 18.60 0.64 25.68
N GLY A 41 17.78 0.70 26.74
CA GLY A 41 16.93 1.84 27.06
C GLY A 41 15.80 2.08 26.06
N VAL A 42 15.42 1.06 25.29
CA VAL A 42 14.36 1.13 24.27
C VAL A 42 12.99 0.89 24.91
N VAL A 43 12.94 0.00 25.90
CA VAL A 43 11.71 -0.34 26.62
C VAL A 43 11.94 -0.32 28.12
N GLN A 44 10.87 -0.24 28.89
CA GLN A 44 10.89 -0.32 30.36
C GLN A 44 9.80 -1.26 30.84
N SER A 45 10.19 -2.21 31.70
CA SER A 45 9.26 -3.11 32.35
C SER A 45 8.82 -2.57 33.71
N ARG A 46 7.52 -2.59 34.01
CA ARG A 46 6.95 -2.21 35.29
C ARG A 46 6.22 -3.40 35.90
N ARG A 47 6.45 -3.64 37.20
CA ARG A 47 5.76 -4.69 37.93
C ARG A 47 4.24 -4.47 37.90
N GLY A 48 3.50 -5.42 37.32
CA GLY A 48 2.04 -5.30 37.11
C GLY A 48 1.61 -4.41 35.92
N GLY A 49 2.52 -3.62 35.32
CA GLY A 49 2.22 -2.69 34.22
C GLY A 49 2.63 -3.18 32.82
N GLY A 50 3.33 -4.33 32.75
CA GLY A 50 3.87 -4.82 31.47
C GLY A 50 5.12 -4.06 31.00
N THR A 51 5.54 -4.32 29.76
CA THR A 51 6.69 -3.69 29.12
C THR A 51 6.20 -2.62 28.13
N ALA A 52 6.70 -1.39 28.27
CA ALA A 52 6.34 -0.28 27.39
C ALA A 52 7.56 0.34 26.73
N VAL A 53 7.36 0.91 25.55
CA VAL A 53 8.38 1.65 24.80
C VAL A 53 8.68 2.96 25.52
N VAL A 54 9.97 3.27 25.75
CA VAL A 54 10.43 4.55 26.33
C VAL A 54 11.35 5.32 25.39
N GLY A 55 11.99 4.65 24.42
CA GLY A 55 12.88 5.28 23.46
C GLY A 55 12.11 6.17 22.47
N ARG A 56 12.64 7.37 22.16
CA ARG A 56 12.11 8.24 21.10
C ARG A 56 12.85 7.98 19.79
N ALA A 57 12.17 8.09 18.66
CA ALA A 57 12.76 7.88 17.34
C ALA A 57 13.98 8.81 17.05
N SER A 58 14.08 9.95 17.76
CA SER A 58 15.19 10.89 17.71
C SER A 58 16.34 10.53 18.64
N ASP A 59 16.27 9.44 19.43
CA ASP A 59 17.37 9.01 20.30
C ASP A 59 18.58 8.62 19.43
N PRO A 60 19.78 9.17 19.69
CA PRO A 60 20.99 8.87 18.93
C PRO A 60 21.30 7.37 18.82
N ARG A 61 21.00 6.59 19.88
CA ARG A 61 21.16 5.13 19.89
C ARG A 61 20.22 4.45 18.90
N LEU A 62 18.98 4.90 18.83
CA LEU A 62 17.99 4.38 17.88
C LEU A 62 18.30 4.80 16.43
N LEU A 63 18.88 5.99 16.23
CA LEU A 63 19.38 6.42 14.92
C LEU A 63 20.52 5.53 14.43
N THR A 64 21.43 5.14 15.30
CA THR A 64 22.50 4.19 14.98
C THR A 64 21.93 2.81 14.59
N ILE A 65 20.97 2.28 15.36
CA ILE A 65 20.29 1.01 15.02
C ILE A 65 19.59 1.12 13.66
N ARG A 66 18.91 2.24 13.40
CA ARG A 66 18.27 2.50 12.11
C ARG A 66 19.26 2.55 10.95
N GLN A 67 20.39 3.21 11.12
CA GLN A 67 21.45 3.29 10.12
C GLN A 67 22.07 1.92 9.87
N THR A 68 22.39 1.17 10.93
CA THR A 68 22.92 -0.19 10.82
C THR A 68 21.95 -1.12 10.08
N ARG A 69 20.65 -1.05 10.40
CA ARG A 69 19.63 -1.84 9.71
C ARG A 69 19.53 -1.48 8.23
N LEU A 70 19.54 -0.18 7.89
CA LEU A 70 19.53 0.26 6.49
C LEU A 70 20.79 -0.21 5.77
N SER A 71 21.96 -0.09 6.39
CA SER A 71 23.23 -0.59 5.82
C SER A 71 23.19 -2.09 5.58
N ASN A 72 22.67 -2.89 6.53
CA ASN A 72 22.53 -4.33 6.36
C ASN A 72 21.56 -4.69 5.22
N MET A 73 20.44 -3.98 5.08
CA MET A 73 19.51 -4.20 3.97
C MET A 73 20.17 -3.90 2.63
N MET A 74 20.93 -2.82 2.52
CA MET A 74 21.68 -2.48 1.31
C MET A 74 22.76 -3.53 1.01
N SER A 75 23.55 -3.91 2.04
CA SER A 75 24.59 -4.95 1.88
C SER A 75 24.01 -6.27 1.43
N ASN A 76 22.90 -6.72 1.99
CA ASN A 76 22.25 -7.96 1.58
C ASN A 76 21.77 -7.89 0.13
N GLY A 77 21.18 -6.78 -0.31
CA GLY A 77 20.76 -6.58 -1.69
C GLY A 77 21.96 -6.59 -2.67
N ILE A 78 23.06 -5.95 -2.29
CA ILE A 78 24.31 -5.96 -3.07
C ILE A 78 24.88 -7.38 -3.15
N LEU A 79 24.98 -8.10 -2.03
CA LEU A 79 25.48 -9.47 -2.00
C LEU A 79 24.62 -10.42 -2.84
N GLU A 80 23.29 -10.27 -2.78
CA GLU A 80 22.36 -11.03 -3.61
C GLU A 80 22.62 -10.76 -5.09
N ALA A 81 22.76 -9.50 -5.51
CA ALA A 81 23.05 -9.14 -6.89
C ALA A 81 24.43 -9.69 -7.36
N LEU A 82 25.47 -9.56 -6.52
CA LEU A 82 26.79 -10.13 -6.82
C LEU A 82 26.73 -11.65 -6.97
N SER A 83 25.94 -12.34 -6.14
CA SER A 83 25.76 -13.81 -6.24
C SER A 83 25.06 -14.24 -7.53
N GLN A 84 24.31 -13.35 -8.16
CA GLN A 84 23.68 -13.55 -9.47
C GLN A 84 24.59 -13.15 -10.65
N GLY A 85 25.83 -12.73 -10.38
CA GLY A 85 26.82 -12.42 -11.39
C GLY A 85 26.83 -10.97 -11.88
N TYR A 86 26.06 -10.06 -11.26
CA TYR A 86 26.13 -8.64 -11.59
C TYR A 86 27.41 -8.00 -11.03
N SER A 87 28.05 -7.14 -11.80
CA SER A 87 29.20 -6.36 -11.35
C SER A 87 28.80 -5.22 -10.40
N LEU A 88 29.74 -4.69 -9.63
CA LEU A 88 29.48 -3.53 -8.78
C LEU A 88 29.05 -2.31 -9.58
N GLU A 89 29.60 -2.12 -10.77
CA GLU A 89 29.26 -1.02 -11.67
C GLU A 89 27.81 -1.16 -12.20
N GLU A 90 27.37 -2.38 -12.52
CA GLU A 90 25.97 -2.61 -12.91
C GLU A 90 25.00 -2.37 -11.77
N ILE A 91 25.37 -2.77 -10.54
CA ILE A 91 24.58 -2.53 -9.33
C ILE A 91 24.49 -1.03 -9.04
N GLU A 92 25.60 -0.29 -9.10
CA GLU A 92 25.65 1.15 -8.89
C GLU A 92 24.81 1.89 -9.94
N ALA A 93 24.97 1.53 -11.21
CA ALA A 93 24.18 2.12 -12.31
C ALA A 93 22.66 1.85 -12.11
N ALA A 94 22.29 0.60 -11.80
CA ALA A 94 20.90 0.25 -11.54
C ALA A 94 20.34 1.02 -10.34
N PHE A 95 21.10 1.12 -9.26
CA PHE A 95 20.68 1.83 -8.05
C PHE A 95 20.52 3.33 -8.30
N SER A 96 21.46 3.95 -9.02
CA SER A 96 21.40 5.36 -9.43
C SER A 96 20.19 5.65 -10.31
N ILE A 97 19.95 4.83 -11.33
CA ILE A 97 18.79 4.93 -12.20
C ILE A 97 17.49 4.82 -11.39
N HIS A 98 17.41 3.88 -10.45
CA HIS A 98 16.23 3.73 -9.61
C HIS A 98 16.04 4.92 -8.67
N LEU A 99 17.10 5.43 -8.04
CA LEU A 99 17.02 6.62 -7.19
C LEU A 99 16.62 7.87 -7.98
N ASP A 100 17.19 8.06 -9.17
CA ASP A 100 16.87 9.22 -9.99
C ASP A 100 15.44 9.14 -10.52
N ARG A 101 14.99 7.95 -10.93
CA ARG A 101 13.60 7.72 -11.27
C ARG A 101 12.64 8.00 -10.11
N TRP A 102 12.96 7.55 -8.89
CA TRP A 102 12.20 7.89 -7.69
C TRP A 102 12.21 9.39 -7.40
N ARG A 103 13.34 10.06 -7.62
CA ARG A 103 13.46 11.52 -7.47
C ARG A 103 12.67 12.27 -8.54
N GLU A 104 12.66 11.79 -9.78
CA GLU A 104 11.88 12.37 -10.88
C GLU A 104 10.39 12.13 -10.68
N GLU A 105 9.96 10.93 -10.33
CA GLU A 105 8.57 10.64 -9.97
C GLU A 105 8.09 11.50 -8.79
N GLN A 106 8.96 11.75 -7.82
CA GLN A 106 8.68 12.73 -6.76
C GLN A 106 8.66 14.18 -7.31
N LYS A 107 9.57 14.55 -8.21
CA LYS A 107 9.57 15.90 -8.84
C LYS A 107 8.35 16.09 -9.72
N ASP A 108 7.96 15.11 -10.53
CA ASP A 108 6.78 15.19 -11.39
C ASP A 108 5.49 15.21 -10.57
N SER A 109 5.42 14.43 -9.49
CA SER A 109 4.34 14.54 -8.51
C SER A 109 4.36 15.88 -7.77
N VAL A 110 5.54 16.41 -7.44
CA VAL A 110 5.73 17.75 -6.84
C VAL A 110 5.45 18.86 -7.86
N LEU A 111 5.82 18.71 -9.13
CA LEU A 111 5.54 19.70 -10.19
C LEU A 111 4.06 19.70 -10.57
N ALA A 112 3.43 18.53 -10.70
CA ALA A 112 1.99 18.42 -10.87
C ALA A 112 1.24 19.01 -9.67
N ALA A 113 1.72 18.77 -8.46
CA ALA A 113 1.16 19.35 -7.25
C ALA A 113 1.49 20.84 -7.06
N LYS A 114 2.70 21.33 -7.47
CA LYS A 114 3.01 22.77 -7.53
C LYS A 114 2.20 23.51 -8.61
N ALA A 115 1.90 22.87 -9.72
CA ALA A 115 0.98 23.42 -10.72
C ALA A 115 -0.45 23.50 -10.19
N LEU A 116 -0.86 22.55 -9.33
CA LEU A 116 -2.13 22.59 -8.60
C LEU A 116 -2.12 23.61 -7.44
N SER A 117 -1.00 23.77 -6.72
CA SER A 117 -0.88 24.71 -5.59
C SER A 117 -0.75 26.19 -6.02
N LYS A 118 -0.23 26.48 -7.22
CA LYS A 118 -0.25 27.84 -7.80
C LYS A 118 -1.65 28.30 -8.21
N ARG A 119 -2.62 27.40 -8.36
CA ARG A 119 -4.02 27.74 -8.38
C ARG A 119 -4.46 27.81 -6.91
N LYS A 120 -4.56 29.03 -6.33
CA LYS A 120 -5.36 29.27 -5.12
C LYS A 120 -6.76 28.74 -5.43
N GLY A 121 -6.97 27.44 -5.13
CA GLY A 121 -8.27 26.82 -5.24
C GLY A 121 -9.23 27.60 -4.34
N THR A 122 -10.40 27.88 -4.83
CA THR A 122 -11.47 28.35 -3.97
C THR A 122 -11.62 27.33 -2.84
N ASN A 123 -11.98 27.74 -1.65
CA ASN A 123 -12.13 26.89 -0.43
C ASN A 123 -13.10 25.68 -0.64
N LYS A 124 -13.58 25.45 -1.86
CA LYS A 124 -14.50 24.40 -2.31
C LYS A 124 -13.83 23.26 -3.09
N ASP A 125 -12.58 23.40 -3.55
CA ASP A 125 -11.92 22.38 -4.38
C ASP A 125 -11.47 21.20 -3.51
N LEU A 126 -11.86 19.98 -3.88
CA LEU A 126 -11.45 18.73 -3.21
C LEU A 126 -10.28 18.09 -3.97
N VAL A 127 -9.16 17.90 -3.30
CA VAL A 127 -7.95 17.27 -3.87
C VAL A 127 -7.79 15.86 -3.32
N ILE A 128 -7.82 14.87 -4.22
CA ILE A 128 -7.67 13.45 -3.91
C ILE A 128 -6.38 12.95 -4.57
N VAL A 129 -5.48 12.38 -3.80
CA VAL A 129 -4.30 11.68 -4.33
C VAL A 129 -4.34 10.23 -3.89
N ALA A 130 -4.41 9.30 -4.84
CA ALA A 130 -4.79 7.93 -4.50
C ALA A 130 -4.12 6.88 -5.41
N SER A 131 -4.14 5.64 -4.97
CA SER A 131 -4.00 4.50 -5.87
C SER A 131 -5.26 4.35 -6.71
N HIS A 132 -5.11 3.97 -7.98
CA HIS A 132 -6.25 3.76 -8.87
C HIS A 132 -7.14 2.60 -8.39
N ASP A 133 -8.45 2.87 -8.31
CA ASP A 133 -9.47 1.87 -7.96
C ASP A 133 -10.82 2.20 -8.63
N LEU A 134 -11.58 1.18 -9.03
CA LEU A 134 -12.87 1.40 -9.69
C LEU A 134 -13.94 1.89 -8.71
N ALA A 135 -13.94 1.44 -7.45
CA ALA A 135 -14.86 1.95 -6.44
C ALA A 135 -14.58 3.43 -6.13
N LEU A 136 -13.30 3.84 -6.11
CA LEU A 136 -12.95 5.26 -5.99
C LEU A 136 -13.44 6.08 -7.18
N ASN A 137 -13.31 5.56 -8.41
CA ASN A 137 -13.84 6.22 -9.61
C ASN A 137 -15.37 6.39 -9.52
N MET A 138 -16.07 5.35 -9.07
CA MET A 138 -17.53 5.40 -8.86
C MET A 138 -17.92 6.42 -7.79
N LEU A 139 -17.15 6.49 -6.68
CA LEU A 139 -17.34 7.48 -5.63
C LEU A 139 -17.21 8.91 -6.16
N VAL A 140 -16.12 9.18 -6.90
CA VAL A 140 -15.86 10.49 -7.49
C VAL A 140 -16.92 10.87 -8.52
N SER A 141 -17.33 9.93 -9.38
CA SER A 141 -18.39 10.16 -10.36
C SER A 141 -19.71 10.56 -9.69
N ARG A 142 -20.14 9.81 -8.67
CA ARG A 142 -21.36 10.10 -7.93
C ARG A 142 -21.30 11.41 -7.15
N LEU A 143 -20.11 11.70 -6.59
CA LEU A 143 -19.90 12.96 -5.88
C LEU A 143 -20.04 14.15 -6.83
N ARG A 144 -19.47 14.09 -8.04
CA ARG A 144 -19.61 15.11 -9.09
C ARG A 144 -21.07 15.29 -9.51
N GLN A 145 -21.81 14.18 -9.71
CA GLN A 145 -23.23 14.25 -10.09
C GLN A 145 -24.10 14.91 -9.01
N LYS A 146 -23.86 14.58 -7.73
CA LYS A 146 -24.64 15.12 -6.63
C LYS A 146 -24.21 16.51 -6.17
N ASN A 147 -23.01 16.93 -6.51
CA ASN A 147 -22.42 18.21 -6.08
C ASN A 147 -21.67 18.87 -7.24
N PRO A 148 -22.37 19.38 -8.25
CA PRO A 148 -21.75 19.94 -9.46
C PRO A 148 -20.88 21.16 -9.17
N ASP A 149 -21.16 21.88 -8.09
CA ASP A 149 -20.42 23.08 -7.67
C ASP A 149 -19.07 22.75 -6.99
N VAL A 150 -18.84 21.47 -6.63
CA VAL A 150 -17.59 21.03 -5.99
C VAL A 150 -16.62 20.58 -7.07
N LYS A 151 -15.51 21.29 -7.21
CA LYS A 151 -14.44 20.89 -8.11
C LYS A 151 -13.61 19.80 -7.48
N ILE A 152 -13.57 18.62 -8.12
CA ILE A 152 -12.85 17.46 -7.62
C ILE A 152 -11.67 17.18 -8.53
N ASN A 153 -10.47 17.31 -7.97
CA ASN A 153 -9.21 17.00 -8.62
C ASN A 153 -8.71 15.65 -8.10
N VAL A 154 -8.54 14.68 -8.98
CA VAL A 154 -8.05 13.34 -8.63
C VAL A 154 -6.72 13.11 -9.34
N THR A 155 -5.71 12.69 -8.58
CA THR A 155 -4.40 12.29 -9.09
C THR A 155 -4.10 10.86 -8.65
N TYR A 156 -3.74 10.01 -9.59
CA TYR A 156 -3.37 8.61 -9.31
C TYR A 156 -1.85 8.47 -9.20
N ALA A 157 -1.33 8.73 -7.99
CA ALA A 157 0.10 8.65 -7.66
C ALA A 157 0.48 7.39 -6.84
N GLY A 158 -0.44 6.42 -6.76
CA GLY A 158 -0.27 5.24 -5.90
C GLY A 158 -0.49 5.54 -4.41
N SER A 159 -0.47 4.48 -3.60
CA SER A 159 -0.76 4.58 -2.16
C SER A 159 0.28 5.41 -1.40
N LEU A 160 1.57 5.20 -1.66
CA LEU A 160 2.65 5.97 -1.02
C LEU A 160 2.62 7.44 -1.46
N GLY A 161 2.40 7.71 -2.76
CA GLY A 161 2.24 9.07 -3.28
C GLY A 161 1.08 9.81 -2.62
N GLY A 162 -0.02 9.10 -2.32
CA GLY A 162 -1.14 9.63 -1.56
C GLY A 162 -0.76 10.05 -0.13
N LEU A 163 -0.05 9.20 0.61
CA LEU A 163 0.40 9.51 1.97
C LEU A 163 1.41 10.67 2.01
N ILE A 164 2.33 10.72 1.04
CA ILE A 164 3.28 11.84 0.90
C ILE A 164 2.52 13.15 0.61
N ALA A 165 1.53 13.12 -0.28
CA ALA A 165 0.72 14.31 -0.58
C ALA A 165 -0.06 14.81 0.65
N LEU A 166 -0.53 13.91 1.52
CA LEU A 166 -1.12 14.28 2.81
C LEU A 166 -0.08 14.89 3.75
N GLN A 167 1.12 14.30 3.84
CA GLN A 167 2.21 14.80 4.69
C GLN A 167 2.56 16.25 4.32
N GLU A 168 2.62 16.54 3.03
CA GLU A 168 2.96 17.86 2.48
C GLU A 168 1.77 18.83 2.43
N GLY A 169 0.58 18.43 2.89
CA GLY A 169 -0.62 19.27 2.88
C GLY A 169 -1.18 19.56 1.47
N ARG A 170 -0.81 18.74 0.48
CA ARG A 170 -1.20 18.88 -0.93
C ARG A 170 -2.47 18.11 -1.31
N ALA A 171 -2.96 17.24 -0.44
CA ALA A 171 -4.18 16.48 -0.62
C ALA A 171 -5.14 16.67 0.56
N ASP A 172 -6.44 16.63 0.29
CA ASP A 172 -7.47 16.60 1.32
C ASP A 172 -7.71 15.19 1.86
N LEU A 173 -7.49 14.19 0.99
CA LEU A 173 -7.55 12.76 1.33
C LEU A 173 -6.68 11.92 0.41
N ALA A 174 -6.27 10.75 0.89
CA ALA A 174 -5.55 9.75 0.10
C ALA A 174 -6.31 8.42 0.05
N GLY A 175 -6.29 7.75 -1.12
CA GLY A 175 -6.80 6.38 -1.27
C GLY A 175 -5.65 5.38 -1.30
N ILE A 176 -5.62 4.44 -0.34
CA ILE A 176 -4.48 3.55 -0.13
C ILE A 176 -4.86 2.09 0.13
N HIS A 177 -3.90 1.18 -0.16
CA HIS A 177 -4.04 -0.26 0.07
C HIS A 177 -2.66 -0.91 0.30
N LEU A 178 -1.97 -0.53 1.37
CA LEU A 178 -0.62 -0.97 1.68
C LEU A 178 -0.65 -2.09 2.71
N LEU A 179 -0.25 -3.30 2.29
CA LEU A 179 -0.08 -4.43 3.20
C LEU A 179 1.30 -4.36 3.85
N ASP A 180 1.35 -4.39 5.16
CA ASP A 180 2.58 -4.58 5.92
C ASP A 180 2.87 -6.08 6.02
N ALA A 181 3.97 -6.51 5.40
CA ALA A 181 4.33 -7.92 5.33
C ALA A 181 4.76 -8.51 6.68
N GLU A 182 5.19 -7.68 7.65
CA GLU A 182 5.61 -8.14 8.98
C GLU A 182 4.41 -8.36 9.91
N THR A 183 3.40 -7.49 9.83
CA THR A 183 2.23 -7.53 10.73
C THR A 183 1.01 -8.16 10.07
N GLY A 184 0.95 -8.22 8.74
CA GLY A 184 -0.24 -8.61 7.99
C GLY A 184 -1.35 -7.54 8.00
N GLU A 185 -1.09 -6.36 8.59
CA GLU A 185 -2.05 -5.27 8.67
C GLU A 185 -2.03 -4.37 7.43
N TYR A 186 -3.21 -3.87 7.05
CA TYR A 186 -3.32 -2.90 5.97
C TYR A 186 -3.26 -1.47 6.49
N ASN A 187 -2.53 -0.61 5.77
CA ASN A 187 -2.54 0.85 5.83
C ASN A 187 -2.04 1.46 7.14
N TYR A 188 -2.49 0.95 8.29
CA TYR A 188 -2.22 1.50 9.60
C TYR A 188 -0.72 1.68 9.91
N PRO A 189 0.18 0.67 9.70
CA PRO A 189 1.61 0.83 9.95
C PRO A 189 2.25 1.94 9.12
N TYR A 190 1.83 2.08 7.86
CA TYR A 190 2.35 3.12 6.95
C TYR A 190 1.89 4.52 7.36
N ILE A 191 0.62 4.67 7.78
CA ILE A 191 0.09 5.94 8.28
C ILE A 191 0.86 6.40 9.50
N LYS A 192 1.03 5.52 10.50
CA LYS A 192 1.82 5.80 11.71
C LYS A 192 3.26 6.23 11.40
N HIS A 193 3.85 5.61 10.38
CA HIS A 193 5.24 5.87 10.03
C HIS A 193 5.44 7.16 9.22
N LEU A 194 4.55 7.42 8.24
CA LEU A 194 4.70 8.55 7.32
C LEU A 194 4.03 9.83 7.83
N LEU A 195 3.05 9.72 8.72
CA LEU A 195 2.30 10.84 9.29
C LEU A 195 2.40 10.88 10.82
N PRO A 196 3.63 10.86 11.40
CA PRO A 196 3.80 10.81 12.85
C PRO A 196 3.21 12.04 13.53
N GLY A 197 2.46 11.82 14.62
CA GLY A 197 1.85 12.90 15.42
C GLY A 197 0.65 13.60 14.76
N ARG A 198 0.20 13.15 13.59
CA ARG A 198 -1.02 13.68 12.96
C ARG A 198 -2.21 12.77 13.22
N GLU A 199 -3.32 13.35 13.65
CA GLU A 199 -4.57 12.64 13.76
C GLU A 199 -5.19 12.41 12.39
N MET A 200 -5.47 11.14 12.07
CA MET A 200 -6.04 10.73 10.80
C MET A 200 -7.31 9.91 11.00
N ALA A 201 -8.31 10.15 10.19
CA ALA A 201 -9.45 9.26 10.03
C ALA A 201 -9.18 8.28 8.87
N ILE A 202 -9.37 6.99 9.11
CA ILE A 202 -9.28 5.93 8.11
C ILE A 202 -10.70 5.47 7.82
N VAL A 203 -11.22 5.87 6.67
CA VAL A 203 -12.56 5.49 6.21
C VAL A 203 -12.46 4.30 5.27
N HIS A 204 -13.02 3.18 5.66
CA HIS A 204 -13.01 1.97 4.83
C HIS A 204 -13.86 2.16 3.57
N LEU A 205 -13.26 2.01 2.39
CA LEU A 205 -13.97 2.11 1.12
C LEU A 205 -14.53 0.75 0.71
N ALA A 206 -13.69 -0.27 0.61
CA ALA A 206 -14.12 -1.65 0.33
C ALA A 206 -12.97 -2.64 0.55
N TYR A 207 -13.28 -3.90 0.80
CA TYR A 207 -12.37 -4.98 0.44
C TYR A 207 -12.55 -5.30 -1.04
N ARG A 208 -11.45 -5.69 -1.69
CA ARG A 208 -11.45 -6.09 -3.09
C ARG A 208 -10.62 -7.35 -3.29
N ILE A 209 -10.96 -8.10 -4.33
CA ILE A 209 -10.25 -9.32 -4.67
C ILE A 209 -9.24 -9.02 -5.77
N GLN A 210 -7.98 -9.34 -5.53
CA GLN A 210 -6.91 -9.38 -6.53
C GLN A 210 -6.62 -10.83 -6.93
N GLY A 211 -6.28 -11.05 -8.20
CA GLY A 211 -6.00 -12.36 -8.72
C GLY A 211 -5.50 -12.33 -10.16
N LEU A 212 -5.34 -13.50 -10.73
CA LEU A 212 -4.92 -13.66 -12.13
C LEU A 212 -6.14 -13.46 -13.04
N MET A 213 -5.98 -12.58 -14.02
CA MET A 213 -6.91 -12.34 -15.12
C MET A 213 -6.39 -13.05 -16.36
N PHE A 214 -7.24 -13.76 -17.10
CA PHE A 214 -6.88 -14.46 -18.33
C PHE A 214 -8.09 -14.54 -19.26
N ALA A 215 -7.87 -14.90 -20.53
CA ALA A 215 -8.92 -14.95 -21.53
C ALA A 215 -10.05 -15.91 -21.13
N ALA A 216 -11.26 -15.58 -21.56
CA ALA A 216 -12.47 -16.39 -21.28
C ALA A 216 -12.29 -17.85 -21.73
N GLY A 217 -12.77 -18.77 -20.91
CA GLY A 217 -12.57 -20.22 -21.10
C GLY A 217 -11.19 -20.73 -20.72
N ASN A 218 -10.32 -19.88 -20.18
CA ASN A 218 -8.99 -20.25 -19.70
C ASN A 218 -8.18 -21.12 -20.68
N PRO A 219 -7.93 -20.69 -21.92
CA PRO A 219 -7.33 -21.51 -22.95
C PRO A 219 -5.92 -21.99 -22.61
N LYS A 220 -5.21 -21.24 -21.74
CA LYS A 220 -3.88 -21.59 -21.25
C LYS A 220 -3.91 -22.44 -19.97
N ARG A 221 -5.08 -22.77 -19.43
CA ARG A 221 -5.28 -23.57 -18.21
C ARG A 221 -4.47 -23.04 -17.03
N ILE A 222 -4.55 -21.74 -16.79
CA ILE A 222 -3.89 -21.04 -15.68
C ILE A 222 -4.61 -21.39 -14.38
N LYS A 223 -3.84 -21.86 -13.36
CA LYS A 223 -4.38 -22.34 -12.08
C LYS A 223 -3.73 -21.66 -10.88
N SER A 224 -2.53 -21.09 -11.05
CA SER A 224 -1.79 -20.49 -9.95
C SER A 224 -0.70 -19.54 -10.48
N LEU A 225 0.01 -18.88 -9.56
CA LEU A 225 1.20 -18.06 -9.90
C LEU A 225 2.36 -18.89 -10.46
N GLU A 226 2.45 -20.19 -10.12
CA GLU A 226 3.50 -21.07 -10.65
C GLU A 226 3.43 -21.21 -12.17
N ASP A 227 2.23 -21.12 -12.76
CA ASP A 227 2.05 -21.20 -14.21
C ASP A 227 2.75 -20.08 -14.97
N LEU A 228 3.11 -18.98 -14.30
CA LEU A 228 3.84 -17.87 -14.92
C LEU A 228 5.26 -18.25 -15.36
N ARG A 229 5.82 -19.38 -14.89
CA ARG A 229 7.11 -19.96 -15.37
C ARG A 229 7.01 -20.57 -16.77
N ARG A 230 5.79 -20.85 -17.24
CA ARG A 230 5.57 -21.55 -18.49
C ARG A 230 5.97 -20.69 -19.69
N PRO A 231 6.78 -21.20 -20.64
CA PRO A 231 7.27 -20.42 -21.78
C PRO A 231 6.16 -20.07 -22.79
N ASP A 232 5.05 -20.82 -22.79
CA ASP A 232 3.87 -20.57 -23.63
C ASP A 232 2.92 -19.50 -23.07
N ILE A 233 3.20 -18.96 -21.87
CA ILE A 233 2.41 -17.91 -21.22
C ILE A 233 3.14 -16.57 -21.32
N THR A 234 2.43 -15.55 -21.81
CA THR A 234 2.91 -14.17 -21.84
C THR A 234 2.16 -13.33 -20.81
N PHE A 235 2.89 -12.80 -19.84
CA PHE A 235 2.38 -11.96 -18.76
C PHE A 235 2.35 -10.49 -19.16
N ILE A 236 1.40 -9.73 -18.60
CA ILE A 236 1.39 -8.27 -18.60
C ILE A 236 1.27 -7.76 -17.17
N ASN A 237 2.10 -6.79 -16.83
CA ASN A 237 2.29 -6.31 -15.48
C ASN A 237 1.71 -4.92 -15.26
N ARG A 238 1.58 -4.56 -13.99
CA ARG A 238 1.39 -3.17 -13.57
C ARG A 238 2.74 -2.46 -13.53
N GLN A 239 2.69 -1.13 -13.66
CA GLN A 239 3.88 -0.28 -13.51
C GLN A 239 4.58 -0.53 -12.17
N LYS A 240 5.90 -0.35 -12.15
CA LYS A 240 6.73 -0.41 -10.94
C LYS A 240 6.18 0.55 -9.87
N GLY A 241 6.23 0.13 -8.61
CA GLY A 241 5.72 0.91 -7.47
C GLY A 241 4.22 0.82 -7.25
N SER A 242 3.44 0.16 -8.11
CA SER A 242 2.04 -0.14 -7.80
C SER A 242 1.93 -1.24 -6.75
N GLY A 243 0.93 -1.16 -5.85
CA GLY A 243 0.70 -2.19 -4.84
C GLY A 243 0.48 -3.59 -5.44
N THR A 244 -0.18 -3.68 -6.61
CA THR A 244 -0.37 -4.95 -7.35
C THR A 244 0.96 -5.54 -7.81
N ARG A 245 1.92 -4.69 -8.26
CA ARG A 245 3.24 -5.14 -8.64
C ARG A 245 4.03 -5.65 -7.43
N ILE A 246 3.98 -4.94 -6.31
CA ILE A 246 4.62 -5.36 -5.05
C ILE A 246 4.05 -6.71 -4.59
N LEU A 247 2.73 -6.88 -4.68
CA LEU A 247 2.05 -8.14 -4.33
C LEU A 247 2.47 -9.30 -5.23
N LEU A 248 2.57 -9.07 -6.55
CA LEU A 248 3.11 -10.06 -7.50
C LEU A 248 4.53 -10.45 -7.13
N ASP A 249 5.41 -9.46 -6.96
CA ASP A 249 6.83 -9.69 -6.68
C ASP A 249 7.02 -10.47 -5.37
N GLN A 250 6.19 -10.21 -4.37
CA GLN A 250 6.15 -10.98 -3.12
C GLN A 250 5.71 -12.43 -3.37
N GLY A 251 4.64 -12.65 -4.13
CA GLY A 251 4.14 -13.98 -4.47
C GLY A 251 5.17 -14.80 -5.27
N LEU A 252 5.80 -14.18 -6.27
CA LEU A 252 6.87 -14.83 -7.06
C LEU A 252 8.07 -15.21 -6.17
N ARG A 253 8.47 -14.32 -5.24
CA ARG A 253 9.57 -14.59 -4.30
C ARG A 253 9.27 -15.76 -3.38
N GLN A 254 8.05 -15.83 -2.83
CA GLN A 254 7.62 -16.95 -1.98
C GLN A 254 7.66 -18.30 -2.71
N LEU A 255 7.43 -18.28 -4.02
CA LEU A 255 7.48 -19.46 -4.89
C LEU A 255 8.88 -19.73 -5.47
N GLY A 256 9.89 -18.91 -5.15
CA GLY A 256 11.22 -19.01 -5.71
C GLY A 256 11.25 -18.79 -7.24
N ILE A 257 10.36 -17.93 -7.77
CA ILE A 257 10.29 -17.59 -9.19
C ILE A 257 11.05 -16.30 -9.44
N ALA A 258 12.16 -16.37 -10.16
CA ALA A 258 12.85 -15.16 -10.58
C ALA A 258 12.01 -14.40 -11.62
N PRO A 259 11.95 -13.06 -11.57
CA PRO A 259 11.23 -12.24 -12.55
C PRO A 259 11.64 -12.51 -14.01
N SER A 260 12.90 -12.87 -14.24
CA SER A 260 13.42 -13.26 -15.55
C SER A 260 12.79 -14.52 -16.15
N HIS A 261 12.21 -15.37 -15.31
CA HIS A 261 11.50 -16.58 -15.75
C HIS A 261 10.04 -16.31 -16.14
N VAL A 262 9.54 -15.09 -15.93
CA VAL A 262 8.19 -14.68 -16.30
C VAL A 262 8.23 -13.93 -17.63
N LYS A 263 7.87 -14.58 -18.73
CA LYS A 263 7.84 -13.96 -20.05
C LYS A 263 6.85 -12.80 -20.07
N GLY A 264 7.33 -11.60 -20.38
CA GLY A 264 6.52 -10.40 -20.41
C GLY A 264 6.47 -9.63 -19.07
N TYR A 265 7.22 -10.04 -18.05
CA TYR A 265 7.30 -9.36 -16.76
C TYR A 265 7.63 -7.86 -16.86
N ALA A 266 8.43 -7.43 -17.84
CA ALA A 266 8.79 -6.04 -18.09
C ALA A 266 7.73 -5.27 -18.91
N ARG A 267 6.67 -5.94 -19.42
CA ARG A 267 5.57 -5.26 -20.11
C ARG A 267 4.64 -4.64 -19.08
N GLU A 268 4.58 -3.33 -19.04
CA GLU A 268 3.87 -2.59 -18.00
C GLU A 268 2.71 -1.77 -18.54
N VAL A 269 1.66 -1.65 -17.76
CA VAL A 269 0.50 -0.76 -17.98
C VAL A 269 0.03 -0.14 -16.66
N ASP A 270 -0.63 1.03 -16.72
CA ASP A 270 -0.89 1.87 -15.55
C ASP A 270 -2.18 1.55 -14.79
N THR A 271 -3.10 0.74 -15.36
CA THR A 271 -4.40 0.46 -14.73
C THR A 271 -4.77 -1.01 -14.80
N HIS A 272 -5.63 -1.46 -13.88
CA HIS A 272 -6.20 -2.81 -13.92
C HIS A 272 -7.02 -3.05 -15.19
N LEU A 273 -7.75 -2.03 -15.67
CA LEU A 273 -8.50 -2.12 -16.92
C LEU A 273 -7.59 -2.25 -18.15
N ALA A 274 -6.41 -1.60 -18.14
CA ALA A 274 -5.45 -1.74 -19.23
C ALA A 274 -4.86 -3.17 -19.30
N ILE A 275 -4.65 -3.82 -18.15
CA ILE A 275 -4.28 -5.25 -18.12
C ILE A 275 -5.42 -6.09 -18.73
N ALA A 276 -6.65 -5.93 -18.22
CA ALA A 276 -7.79 -6.72 -18.67
C ALA A 276 -8.05 -6.56 -20.16
N ARG A 277 -7.96 -5.33 -20.71
CA ARG A 277 -8.06 -5.06 -22.14
C ARG A 277 -6.95 -5.73 -22.95
N SER A 278 -5.70 -5.67 -22.45
CA SER A 278 -4.57 -6.32 -23.15
C SER A 278 -4.75 -7.83 -23.26
N ILE A 279 -5.39 -8.45 -22.26
CA ILE A 279 -5.73 -9.88 -22.28
C ILE A 279 -6.90 -10.12 -23.22
N ALA A 280 -7.97 -9.35 -23.13
CA ALA A 280 -9.15 -9.48 -24.01
C ALA A 280 -8.80 -9.32 -25.50
N GLU A 281 -7.82 -8.47 -25.82
CA GLU A 281 -7.29 -8.24 -27.16
C GLU A 281 -6.20 -9.23 -27.61
N GLY A 282 -5.87 -10.23 -26.79
CA GLY A 282 -4.86 -11.26 -27.10
C GLY A 282 -3.42 -10.75 -27.10
N ARG A 283 -3.12 -9.58 -26.54
CA ARG A 283 -1.76 -9.03 -26.44
C ARG A 283 -0.95 -9.65 -25.29
N ALA A 284 -1.64 -10.28 -24.34
CA ALA A 284 -1.08 -11.06 -23.24
C ALA A 284 -2.02 -12.20 -22.88
N ASP A 285 -1.50 -13.25 -22.28
CA ASP A 285 -2.28 -14.40 -21.84
C ASP A 285 -2.81 -14.21 -20.41
N VAL A 286 -2.04 -13.53 -19.56
CA VAL A 286 -2.35 -13.39 -18.13
C VAL A 286 -1.77 -12.10 -17.55
N GLY A 287 -2.42 -11.60 -16.50
CA GLY A 287 -1.94 -10.47 -15.70
C GLY A 287 -2.56 -10.47 -14.30
N LEU A 288 -1.92 -9.80 -13.35
CA LEU A 288 -2.45 -9.65 -12.00
C LEU A 288 -3.27 -8.37 -11.88
N GLY A 289 -4.50 -8.48 -11.38
CA GLY A 289 -5.37 -7.31 -11.19
C GLY A 289 -6.58 -7.59 -10.32
N ILE A 290 -7.56 -6.67 -10.36
CA ILE A 290 -8.79 -6.81 -9.57
C ILE A 290 -9.90 -7.48 -10.37
N GLU A 291 -10.75 -8.26 -9.69
CA GLU A 291 -11.86 -8.98 -10.29
C GLU A 291 -12.81 -8.06 -11.09
N ALA A 292 -13.09 -6.87 -10.56
CA ALA A 292 -13.95 -5.91 -11.25
C ALA A 292 -13.43 -5.51 -12.65
N ALA A 293 -12.10 -5.46 -12.85
CA ALA A 293 -11.53 -5.18 -14.16
C ALA A 293 -11.69 -6.37 -15.12
N ALA A 294 -11.55 -7.59 -14.63
CA ALA A 294 -11.80 -8.79 -15.42
C ALA A 294 -13.26 -8.87 -15.88
N ARG A 295 -14.19 -8.64 -14.96
CA ARG A 295 -15.64 -8.59 -15.28
C ARG A 295 -15.98 -7.51 -16.31
N ALA A 296 -15.39 -6.31 -16.17
CA ALA A 296 -15.64 -5.20 -17.10
C ALA A 296 -15.14 -5.49 -18.53
N CYS A 297 -14.20 -6.41 -18.70
CA CYS A 297 -13.68 -6.83 -20.00
C CYS A 297 -14.12 -8.23 -20.41
N HIS A 298 -15.07 -8.85 -19.68
CA HIS A 298 -15.61 -10.19 -19.98
C HIS A 298 -14.54 -11.27 -20.12
N ILE A 299 -13.52 -11.23 -19.25
CA ILE A 299 -12.45 -12.23 -19.16
C ILE A 299 -12.54 -12.99 -17.83
N ASP A 300 -11.91 -14.17 -17.77
CA ASP A 300 -11.92 -15.01 -16.59
C ASP A 300 -10.95 -14.53 -15.51
N PHE A 301 -11.20 -14.96 -14.28
CA PHE A 301 -10.49 -14.52 -13.11
C PHE A 301 -10.27 -15.65 -12.10
N LEU A 302 -9.02 -15.75 -11.59
CA LEU A 302 -8.66 -16.63 -10.48
C LEU A 302 -8.34 -15.80 -9.24
N PRO A 303 -9.14 -15.83 -8.17
CA PRO A 303 -8.90 -15.06 -6.97
C PRO A 303 -7.65 -15.56 -6.22
N LEU A 304 -6.79 -14.65 -5.77
CA LEU A 304 -5.60 -14.98 -4.99
C LEU A 304 -5.54 -14.25 -3.65
N TYR A 305 -5.91 -12.96 -3.62
CA TYR A 305 -5.71 -12.10 -2.47
C TYR A 305 -6.97 -11.27 -2.18
N ARG A 306 -7.29 -11.15 -0.89
CA ARG A 306 -8.30 -10.18 -0.41
C ARG A 306 -7.56 -8.96 0.13
N GLU A 307 -7.80 -7.80 -0.46
CA GLU A 307 -7.10 -6.57 -0.18
C GLU A 307 -8.04 -5.52 0.40
N ARG A 308 -7.54 -4.72 1.35
CA ARG A 308 -8.29 -3.65 1.97
C ARG A 308 -7.92 -2.31 1.33
N TYR A 309 -8.92 -1.55 0.88
CA TYR A 309 -8.76 -0.21 0.35
C TYR A 309 -9.44 0.81 1.27
N ASP A 310 -8.66 1.78 1.76
CA ASP A 310 -9.13 2.82 2.67
C ASP A 310 -8.87 4.22 2.13
N LEU A 311 -9.68 5.17 2.59
CA LEU A 311 -9.47 6.60 2.43
C LEU A 311 -8.87 7.15 3.74
N VAL A 312 -7.67 7.72 3.65
CA VAL A 312 -6.98 8.38 4.77
C VAL A 312 -7.23 9.86 4.69
N ILE A 313 -7.73 10.43 5.75
CA ILE A 313 -8.23 11.80 5.82
C ILE A 313 -7.65 12.46 7.06
N PRO A 314 -6.95 13.61 6.98
CA PRO A 314 -6.59 14.41 8.15
C PRO A 314 -7.84 14.74 8.98
N ILE A 315 -7.75 14.65 10.32
CA ILE A 315 -8.93 14.80 11.19
C ILE A 315 -9.62 16.16 11.02
N GLU A 316 -8.83 17.20 10.77
CA GLU A 316 -9.33 18.54 10.47
C GLU A 316 -10.18 18.58 9.21
N ASN A 317 -9.80 17.81 8.19
CA ASN A 317 -10.56 17.68 6.94
C ASN A 317 -11.78 16.78 7.11
N HIS A 318 -11.67 15.70 7.90
CA HIS A 318 -12.78 14.79 8.19
C HIS A 318 -13.93 15.52 8.91
N ARG A 319 -13.61 16.43 9.82
CA ARG A 319 -14.58 17.27 10.54
C ARG A 319 -15.10 18.46 9.70
N ASN A 320 -14.48 18.72 8.56
CA ASN A 320 -14.83 19.85 7.70
C ASN A 320 -16.07 19.54 6.84
N LYS A 321 -16.98 20.53 6.71
CA LYS A 321 -18.15 20.45 5.82
C LYS A 321 -17.80 20.13 4.37
N LYS A 322 -16.58 20.41 3.92
CA LYS A 322 -16.08 20.13 2.59
C LYS A 322 -16.14 18.63 2.25
N LEU A 323 -15.83 17.74 3.20
CA LEU A 323 -15.84 16.28 2.97
C LEU A 323 -17.18 15.60 3.33
N ALA A 324 -18.09 16.31 3.98
CA ALA A 324 -19.39 15.76 4.35
C ALA A 324 -20.17 15.15 3.16
N PRO A 325 -20.20 15.76 1.94
CA PRO A 325 -20.85 15.14 0.80
C PRO A 325 -20.20 13.81 0.38
N LEU A 326 -18.86 13.69 0.42
CA LEU A 326 -18.13 12.46 0.10
C LEU A 326 -18.49 11.35 1.10
N LEU A 327 -18.43 11.64 2.39
CA LEU A 327 -18.77 10.69 3.45
C LEU A 327 -20.23 10.23 3.35
N LYS A 328 -21.15 11.16 2.99
CA LYS A 328 -22.56 10.82 2.75
C LYS A 328 -22.74 9.87 1.56
N VAL A 329 -21.98 10.05 0.48
CA VAL A 329 -22.02 9.13 -0.67
C VAL A 329 -21.49 7.74 -0.27
N ILE A 330 -20.38 7.66 0.46
CA ILE A 330 -19.79 6.39 0.93
C ILE A 330 -20.80 5.62 1.81
N ALA A 331 -21.47 6.31 2.72
CA ALA A 331 -22.45 5.72 3.63
C ALA A 331 -23.75 5.28 2.92
N SER A 332 -24.00 5.72 1.67
CA SER A 332 -25.26 5.45 0.99
C SER A 332 -25.40 4.00 0.54
N LYS A 333 -26.63 3.45 0.66
CA LYS A 333 -26.95 2.10 0.16
C LYS A 333 -26.71 1.97 -1.34
N ASP A 334 -27.03 3.00 -2.12
CA ASP A 334 -26.88 3.02 -3.58
C ASP A 334 -25.43 2.92 -4.00
N PHE A 335 -24.50 3.57 -3.29
CA PHE A 335 -23.08 3.45 -3.56
C PHE A 335 -22.59 2.04 -3.27
N ARG A 336 -22.89 1.51 -2.08
CA ARG A 336 -22.50 0.14 -1.70
C ARG A 336 -23.03 -0.90 -2.68
N LYS A 337 -24.31 -0.80 -3.05
CA LYS A 337 -24.93 -1.67 -4.04
C LYS A 337 -24.19 -1.63 -5.38
N ALA A 338 -23.92 -0.45 -5.92
CA ALA A 338 -23.24 -0.33 -7.20
C ALA A 338 -21.79 -0.85 -7.17
N VAL A 339 -21.06 -0.65 -6.05
CA VAL A 339 -19.70 -1.19 -5.88
C VAL A 339 -19.75 -2.73 -5.81
N THR A 340 -20.72 -3.30 -5.10
CA THR A 340 -20.90 -4.75 -5.04
C THR A 340 -21.27 -5.33 -6.41
N GLU A 341 -22.13 -4.67 -7.18
CA GLU A 341 -22.54 -5.07 -8.53
C GLU A 341 -21.39 -5.02 -9.55
N ALA A 342 -20.38 -4.18 -9.33
CA ALA A 342 -19.17 -4.18 -10.15
C ALA A 342 -18.37 -5.50 -10.03
N GLY A 343 -18.62 -6.28 -8.98
CA GLY A 343 -18.01 -7.58 -8.71
C GLY A 343 -16.64 -7.49 -8.05
N GLY A 344 -16.28 -8.52 -7.27
CA GLY A 344 -15.01 -8.61 -6.58
C GLY A 344 -14.81 -7.60 -5.45
N TYR A 345 -15.87 -6.93 -5.01
CA TYR A 345 -15.88 -6.02 -3.87
C TYR A 345 -16.79 -6.52 -2.74
N ASP A 346 -16.27 -6.42 -1.51
CA ASP A 346 -17.05 -6.58 -0.30
C ASP A 346 -17.23 -5.21 0.35
N THR A 347 -18.49 -4.76 0.44
CA THR A 347 -18.89 -3.46 0.98
C THR A 347 -19.50 -3.54 2.37
N SER A 348 -19.38 -4.69 3.05
CA SER A 348 -19.98 -4.92 4.38
C SER A 348 -19.52 -3.91 5.43
N GLN A 349 -18.28 -3.45 5.34
CA GLN A 349 -17.68 -2.47 6.23
C GLN A 349 -17.52 -1.07 5.61
N THR A 350 -18.02 -0.85 4.39
CA THR A 350 -17.91 0.45 3.71
C THR A 350 -18.50 1.58 4.55
N GLY A 351 -17.70 2.64 4.76
CA GLY A 351 -18.04 3.79 5.57
C GLY A 351 -17.69 3.67 7.06
N THR A 352 -17.22 2.51 7.53
CA THR A 352 -16.67 2.42 8.89
C THR A 352 -15.42 3.29 8.99
N THR A 353 -15.24 3.94 10.14
CA THR A 353 -14.14 4.87 10.36
C THR A 353 -13.37 4.48 11.61
N ALA A 354 -12.05 4.37 11.47
CA ALA A 354 -11.12 4.26 12.58
C ALA A 354 -10.26 5.52 12.66
N PHE A 355 -9.74 5.83 13.84
CA PHE A 355 -8.90 7.00 14.07
C PHE A 355 -7.49 6.57 14.48
N VAL A 356 -6.49 7.30 14.02
CA VAL A 356 -5.06 7.04 14.27
C VAL A 356 -4.39 8.35 14.65
N GLY A 357 -3.54 8.33 15.68
CA GLY A 357 -2.66 9.45 15.99
C GLY A 357 -3.22 10.49 16.94
N GLY A 358 -4.32 10.22 17.66
CA GLY A 358 -4.69 11.02 18.83
C GLY A 358 -3.81 10.66 20.02
N THR A 359 -3.36 11.64 20.77
CA THR A 359 -2.87 11.43 22.14
C THR A 359 -4.07 11.07 23.02
N ASP A 360 -4.16 9.81 23.45
CA ASP A 360 -4.90 9.46 24.65
C ASP A 360 -4.25 10.07 25.88
#